data_8550bb895d21f865229603b0f73c9ef3
#
_entry.id   8550bb895d21f865229603b0f73c9ef3
#
_cell.length_a   1.000
_cell.length_b   1.000
_cell.length_c   1.000
_cell.angle_alpha   90.00
_cell.angle_beta   90.00
_cell.angle_gamma   90.00
#
_symmetry.space_group_name_H-M   'P 1'
#
loop_
_entity.id
_entity.type
_entity.pdbx_description
1 polymer ?
#
loop_
_entity_poly.entity_id
_entity_poly.type
_entity_poly.pdbx_seq_one_letter_code
_entity_poly.pdbx_strand_id
1 'polypeptide(L)'
;DGLKKKGLLDVKYRRIDSSEGGEEGEIGSVVREQDLELNSDQQVALDEILVHLRDRQHRTLLLHGVTGSGKTEVYIQAIREVVEYGRQAIVLVPEISLTPQTIRRFRSRFDGVAVLHSHLGDAERHHHWQRIAQGEVQVIVGARSAVFAPTPQLGLIVIDEEHETTFKQETTPRYHARAVARKRAELAGVPLVLGSATPMLESWLAAENGHDKLLSLPTRIDDRPMPPVTLVDTR
;
A
#
# COMPACT_ATOMS: atom_id res chain seq x y z
N ASP A 1 -36.36 15.91 -13.27
CA ASP A 1 -37.04 16.94 -12.46
C ASP A 1 -38.48 17.27 -12.91
N GLY A 2 -38.82 17.19 -14.22
CA GLY A 2 -40.15 17.47 -14.73
C GLY A 2 -41.22 16.47 -14.34
N LEU A 3 -40.88 15.19 -14.18
CA LEU A 3 -41.84 14.14 -13.81
C LEU A 3 -42.19 14.18 -12.29
N LYS A 4 -41.24 14.57 -11.44
CA LYS A 4 -41.44 14.77 -10.00
C LYS A 4 -42.38 15.96 -9.74
N LYS A 5 -42.21 17.07 -10.50
CA LYS A 5 -43.11 18.24 -10.42
C LYS A 5 -44.53 17.98 -10.88
N LYS A 6 -44.76 16.96 -11.72
CA LYS A 6 -46.06 16.55 -12.23
C LYS A 6 -46.74 15.45 -11.37
N GLY A 7 -46.13 15.07 -10.25
CA GLY A 7 -46.69 14.02 -9.37
C GLY A 7 -46.66 12.61 -9.95
N LEU A 8 -45.91 12.41 -11.07
CA LEU A 8 -45.82 11.12 -11.77
C LEU A 8 -44.67 10.24 -11.25
N LEU A 9 -43.82 10.78 -10.36
CA LEU A 9 -42.72 10.08 -9.71
C LEU A 9 -42.66 10.50 -8.26
N ASP A 10 -42.78 9.52 -7.35
CA ASP A 10 -42.49 9.67 -5.92
C ASP A 10 -41.07 9.09 -5.68
N VAL A 11 -40.14 9.95 -5.32
CA VAL A 11 -38.75 9.53 -5.02
C VAL A 11 -38.63 9.38 -3.52
N LYS A 12 -38.61 8.13 -3.05
CA LYS A 12 -38.33 7.79 -1.66
C LYS A 12 -36.86 7.42 -1.52
N TYR A 13 -36.13 8.17 -0.72
CA TYR A 13 -34.77 7.79 -0.31
C TYR A 13 -34.91 6.76 0.82
N ARG A 14 -34.48 5.52 0.54
CA ARG A 14 -34.34 4.49 1.57
C ARG A 14 -32.83 4.35 1.86
N ARG A 15 -32.46 4.46 3.11
CA ARG A 15 -31.11 4.06 3.54
C ARG A 15 -31.05 2.55 3.39
N ILE A 16 -30.24 2.08 2.45
CA ILE A 16 -29.95 0.65 2.32
C ILE A 16 -28.75 0.43 3.25
N ASP A 17 -29.00 -0.25 4.37
CA ASP A 17 -27.89 -0.82 5.13
C ASP A 17 -27.30 -1.93 4.26
N SER A 18 -26.10 -1.68 3.75
CA SER A 18 -25.36 -2.58 2.84
C SER A 18 -24.76 -3.80 3.56
N SER A 19 -25.43 -4.27 4.62
CA SER A 19 -25.08 -5.53 5.29
C SER A 19 -25.49 -6.78 4.49
N GLU A 20 -26.25 -6.61 3.39
CA GLU A 20 -26.63 -7.71 2.51
C GLU A 20 -26.15 -7.42 1.08
N GLY A 21 -25.07 -8.10 0.63
CA GLY A 21 -24.79 -8.28 -0.79
C GLY A 21 -23.68 -7.41 -1.39
N GLY A 22 -22.53 -7.31 -0.77
CA GLY A 22 -21.29 -7.17 -1.55
C GLY A 22 -20.87 -8.58 -1.94
N GLU A 23 -20.84 -8.89 -3.24
CA GLU A 23 -20.12 -10.06 -3.73
C GLU A 23 -18.65 -9.93 -3.29
N GLU A 24 -18.33 -10.42 -2.07
CA GLU A 24 -17.06 -11.07 -1.84
C GLU A 24 -17.10 -12.27 -2.79
N GLY A 25 -16.71 -12.05 -4.04
CA GLY A 25 -16.53 -13.15 -4.98
C GLY A 25 -15.77 -14.21 -4.24
N GLU A 26 -16.32 -15.42 -4.15
CA GLU A 26 -15.76 -16.58 -3.48
C GLU A 26 -14.27 -16.70 -3.78
N ILE A 27 -13.47 -15.96 -3.01
CA ILE A 27 -12.05 -16.25 -2.91
C ILE A 27 -12.03 -17.48 -2.02
N GLY A 28 -11.99 -18.65 -2.67
CA GLY A 28 -11.86 -19.93 -2.01
C GLY A 28 -10.87 -19.77 -0.87
N SER A 29 -11.07 -20.47 0.24
CA SER A 29 -10.29 -20.37 1.47
C SER A 29 -8.82 -20.07 1.18
N VAL A 30 -8.41 -18.84 1.45
CA VAL A 30 -7.01 -18.43 1.19
C VAL A 30 -6.17 -19.22 2.17
N VAL A 31 -5.38 -20.16 1.63
CA VAL A 31 -4.44 -20.94 2.45
C VAL A 31 -3.45 -19.96 3.09
N ARG A 32 -3.30 -20.05 4.40
CA ARG A 32 -2.33 -19.23 5.14
C ARG A 32 -0.92 -19.59 4.71
N GLU A 33 -0.18 -18.60 4.29
CA GLU A 33 1.24 -18.72 3.97
C GLU A 33 2.08 -18.28 5.16
N GLN A 34 3.17 -19.00 5.39
CA GLN A 34 4.18 -18.61 6.37
C GLN A 34 5.10 -17.52 5.80
N ASP A 35 5.78 -16.80 6.67
CA ASP A 35 6.79 -15.85 6.25
C ASP A 35 7.94 -16.58 5.56
N LEU A 36 8.47 -15.94 4.52
CA LEU A 36 9.65 -16.43 3.84
C LEU A 36 10.89 -16.11 4.67
N GLU A 37 11.89 -16.98 4.60
CA GLU A 37 13.20 -16.70 5.18
C GLU A 37 13.84 -15.51 4.48
N LEU A 38 14.24 -14.50 5.26
CA LEU A 38 14.93 -13.33 4.74
C LEU A 38 16.42 -13.60 4.59
N ASN A 39 17.01 -13.10 3.51
CA ASN A 39 18.46 -13.03 3.42
C ASN A 39 19.02 -11.91 4.33
N SER A 40 20.36 -11.83 4.45
CA SER A 40 21.04 -10.87 5.33
C SER A 40 20.66 -9.42 5.05
N ASP A 41 20.57 -9.02 3.76
CA ASP A 41 20.28 -7.65 3.38
C ASP A 41 18.81 -7.29 3.70
N GLN A 42 17.90 -8.22 3.45
CA GLN A 42 16.48 -8.07 3.78
C GLN A 42 16.28 -7.98 5.30
N GLN A 43 17.01 -8.80 6.07
CA GLN A 43 16.94 -8.79 7.53
C GLN A 43 17.43 -7.44 8.08
N VAL A 44 18.56 -6.94 7.61
CA VAL A 44 19.08 -5.62 8.00
C VAL A 44 18.06 -4.51 7.66
N ALA A 45 17.44 -4.58 6.49
CA ALA A 45 16.42 -3.60 6.11
C ALA A 45 15.17 -3.69 7.00
N LEU A 46 14.72 -4.89 7.33
CA LEU A 46 13.60 -5.10 8.25
C LEU A 46 13.93 -4.56 9.64
N ASP A 47 15.08 -4.93 10.20
CA ASP A 47 15.49 -4.51 11.54
C ASP A 47 15.52 -2.99 11.68
N GLU A 48 16.02 -2.28 10.69
CA GLU A 48 16.03 -0.81 10.65
C GLU A 48 14.61 -0.22 10.62
N ILE A 49 13.68 -0.81 9.85
CA ILE A 49 12.27 -0.39 9.83
C ILE A 49 11.66 -0.60 11.22
N LEU A 50 11.93 -1.76 11.86
CA LEU A 50 11.37 -2.11 13.15
C LEU A 50 11.86 -1.21 14.29
N VAL A 51 13.10 -0.72 14.25
CA VAL A 51 13.60 0.27 15.21
C VAL A 51 12.68 1.49 15.24
N HIS A 52 12.42 2.11 14.10
CA HIS A 52 11.57 3.29 14.01
C HIS A 52 10.11 3.02 14.38
N LEU A 53 9.63 1.82 14.08
CA LEU A 53 8.27 1.39 14.42
C LEU A 53 8.09 1.24 15.93
N ARG A 54 9.05 0.65 16.63
CA ARG A 54 9.04 0.45 18.08
C ARG A 54 9.22 1.76 18.85
N ASP A 55 10.11 2.61 18.37
CA ASP A 55 10.39 3.92 18.98
C ASP A 55 9.28 4.96 18.72
N ARG A 56 8.29 4.63 17.91
CA ARG A 56 7.22 5.56 17.48
C ARG A 56 7.78 6.87 16.92
N GLN A 57 8.81 6.77 16.13
CA GLN A 57 9.46 7.91 15.52
C GLN A 57 9.24 7.91 14.00
N HIS A 58 8.83 9.06 13.50
CA HIS A 58 8.78 9.24 12.07
C HIS A 58 10.18 9.19 11.47
N ARG A 59 10.35 8.31 10.51
CA ARG A 59 11.48 8.28 9.58
C ARG A 59 10.99 7.86 8.23
N THR A 60 11.46 8.53 7.18
CA THR A 60 11.30 8.02 5.82
C THR A 60 12.50 7.15 5.49
N LEU A 61 12.21 5.92 5.01
CA LEU A 61 13.20 4.93 4.62
C LEU A 61 13.02 4.63 3.13
N LEU A 62 14.07 4.82 2.35
CA LEU A 62 14.09 4.46 0.93
C LEU A 62 14.64 3.03 0.80
N LEU A 63 13.75 2.07 0.52
CA LEU A 63 14.13 0.68 0.26
C LEU A 63 14.43 0.52 -1.24
N HIS A 64 15.68 0.71 -1.59
CA HIS A 64 16.20 0.53 -2.95
C HIS A 64 16.59 -0.92 -3.16
N GLY A 65 15.95 -1.60 -4.09
CA GLY A 65 16.26 -3.00 -4.39
C GLY A 65 15.90 -3.36 -5.82
N VAL A 66 16.75 -4.14 -6.46
CA VAL A 66 16.51 -4.62 -7.82
C VAL A 66 15.18 -5.39 -7.92
N THR A 67 14.62 -5.46 -9.12
CA THR A 67 13.40 -6.24 -9.36
C THR A 67 13.66 -7.71 -8.98
N GLY A 68 12.79 -8.27 -8.11
CA GLY A 68 12.97 -9.62 -7.57
C GLY A 68 13.92 -9.72 -6.36
N SER A 69 14.30 -8.59 -5.75
CA SER A 69 15.09 -8.59 -4.50
C SER A 69 14.27 -8.90 -3.24
N GLY A 70 12.95 -9.07 -3.36
CA GLY A 70 12.09 -9.42 -2.23
C GLY A 70 11.62 -8.26 -1.38
N LYS A 71 11.64 -7.02 -1.87
CA LYS A 71 11.09 -5.83 -1.17
C LYS A 71 9.74 -6.10 -0.52
N THR A 72 8.83 -6.78 -1.25
CA THR A 72 7.48 -7.06 -0.76
C THR A 72 7.48 -7.93 0.49
N GLU A 73 8.40 -8.89 0.63
CA GLU A 73 8.48 -9.71 1.84
C GLU A 73 8.95 -8.89 3.05
N VAL A 74 9.90 -7.97 2.85
CA VAL A 74 10.32 -7.03 3.90
C VAL A 74 9.13 -6.18 4.37
N TYR A 75 8.28 -5.69 3.44
CA TYR A 75 7.06 -4.96 3.81
C TYR A 75 6.08 -5.82 4.61
N ILE A 76 5.84 -7.05 4.16
CA ILE A 76 4.89 -7.98 4.80
C ILE A 76 5.33 -8.25 6.24
N GLN A 77 6.61 -8.52 6.47
CA GLN A 77 7.11 -8.80 7.82
C GLN A 77 7.11 -7.55 8.70
N ALA A 78 7.42 -6.37 8.16
CA ALA A 78 7.25 -5.11 8.89
C ALA A 78 5.78 -4.83 9.27
N ILE A 79 4.84 -5.11 8.34
CA ILE A 79 3.40 -4.98 8.59
C ILE A 79 2.93 -5.97 9.66
N ARG A 80 3.48 -7.18 9.72
CA ARG A 80 3.15 -8.16 10.77
C ARG A 80 3.40 -7.59 12.15
N GLU A 81 4.56 -7.01 12.37
CA GLU A 81 4.89 -6.35 13.64
C GLU A 81 3.90 -5.21 13.97
N VAL A 82 3.50 -4.43 12.96
CA VAL A 82 2.47 -3.38 13.12
C VAL A 82 1.15 -3.97 13.61
N VAL A 83 0.73 -5.08 13.00
CA VAL A 83 -0.52 -5.77 13.32
C VAL A 83 -0.47 -6.41 14.70
N GLU A 84 0.67 -6.99 15.09
CA GLU A 84 0.89 -7.56 16.43
C GLU A 84 0.79 -6.49 17.52
N TYR A 85 1.15 -5.25 17.23
CA TYR A 85 0.92 -4.11 18.14
C TYR A 85 -0.51 -3.56 18.09
N GLY A 86 -1.44 -4.22 17.41
CA GLY A 86 -2.84 -3.77 17.27
C GLY A 86 -2.98 -2.52 16.42
N ARG A 87 -2.02 -2.25 15.51
CA ARG A 87 -2.03 -1.08 14.64
C ARG A 87 -2.39 -1.46 13.20
N GLN A 88 -2.57 -0.43 12.38
CA GLN A 88 -2.96 -0.54 10.98
C GLN A 88 -1.83 -0.11 10.06
N ALA A 89 -1.70 -0.77 8.91
CA ALA A 89 -0.76 -0.40 7.87
C ALA A 89 -1.47 0.00 6.58
N ILE A 90 -0.94 1.02 5.90
CA ILE A 90 -1.36 1.42 4.56
C ILE A 90 -0.25 1.03 3.58
N VAL A 91 -0.63 0.31 2.53
CA VAL A 91 0.26 -0.08 1.43
C VAL A 91 -0.28 0.53 0.14
N LEU A 92 0.45 1.49 -0.41
CA LEU A 92 0.14 2.06 -1.70
C LEU A 92 0.90 1.31 -2.78
N VAL A 93 0.18 0.86 -3.79
CA VAL A 93 0.75 0.23 -4.99
C VAL A 93 0.22 0.95 -6.24
N PRO A 94 0.97 0.99 -7.34
CA PRO A 94 0.43 1.45 -8.62
C PRO A 94 -0.84 0.68 -8.98
N GLU A 95 -1.82 1.34 -9.55
CA GLU A 95 -3.11 0.70 -9.87
C GLU A 95 -2.94 -0.51 -10.79
N ILE A 96 -2.00 -0.46 -11.72
CA ILE A 96 -1.63 -1.57 -12.61
C ILE A 96 -1.02 -2.77 -11.85
N SER A 97 -0.44 -2.53 -10.69
CA SER A 97 0.17 -3.55 -9.82
C SER A 97 -0.82 -4.11 -8.79
N LEU A 98 -2.03 -3.55 -8.71
CA LEU A 98 -3.09 -4.03 -7.82
C LEU A 98 -3.81 -5.25 -8.41
N THR A 99 -3.04 -6.27 -8.73
CA THR A 99 -3.50 -7.52 -9.35
C THR A 99 -4.10 -8.47 -8.31
N PRO A 100 -4.94 -9.44 -8.74
CA PRO A 100 -5.42 -10.50 -7.85
C PRO A 100 -4.28 -11.25 -7.11
N GLN A 101 -3.12 -11.40 -7.76
CA GLN A 101 -1.94 -12.02 -7.15
C GLN A 101 -1.37 -11.16 -6.02
N THR A 102 -1.25 -9.85 -6.23
CA THR A 102 -0.80 -8.92 -5.18
C THR A 102 -1.77 -8.92 -4.01
N ILE A 103 -3.07 -8.84 -4.27
CA ILE A 103 -4.11 -8.88 -3.22
C ILE A 103 -4.05 -10.19 -2.44
N ARG A 104 -3.94 -11.33 -3.14
CA ARG A 104 -3.84 -12.66 -2.52
C ARG A 104 -2.63 -12.75 -1.59
N ARG A 105 -1.48 -12.18 -1.97
CA ARG A 105 -0.26 -12.18 -1.14
C ARG A 105 -0.49 -11.52 0.22
N PHE A 106 -1.25 -10.43 0.30
CA PHE A 106 -1.61 -9.81 1.58
C PHE A 106 -2.68 -10.61 2.32
N ARG A 107 -3.71 -11.11 1.61
CA ARG A 107 -4.79 -11.90 2.23
C ARG A 107 -4.33 -13.26 2.75
N SER A 108 -3.28 -13.85 2.18
CA SER A 108 -2.68 -15.10 2.72
C SER A 108 -1.88 -14.89 3.99
N ARG A 109 -1.52 -13.65 4.31
CA ARG A 109 -0.70 -13.29 5.48
C ARG A 109 -1.48 -12.59 6.59
N PHE A 110 -2.58 -11.90 6.29
CA PHE A 110 -3.35 -11.08 7.24
C PHE A 110 -4.85 -11.40 7.16
N ASP A 111 -5.54 -11.37 8.34
CA ASP A 111 -6.98 -11.63 8.42
C ASP A 111 -7.81 -10.44 7.93
N GLY A 112 -7.43 -9.25 8.31
CA GLY A 112 -8.17 -8.02 8.03
C GLY A 112 -7.51 -7.20 6.92
N VAL A 113 -7.80 -7.51 5.63
CA VAL A 113 -7.28 -6.76 4.48
C VAL A 113 -8.41 -6.06 3.74
N ALA A 114 -8.35 -4.74 3.64
CA ALA A 114 -9.20 -3.96 2.74
C ALA A 114 -8.41 -3.59 1.47
N VAL A 115 -9.10 -3.64 0.33
CA VAL A 115 -8.52 -3.24 -0.96
C VAL A 115 -9.27 -2.03 -1.48
N LEU A 116 -8.53 -0.94 -1.77
CA LEU A 116 -9.09 0.32 -2.24
C LEU A 116 -8.57 0.67 -3.63
N HIS A 117 -9.44 0.66 -4.63
CA HIS A 117 -9.13 0.98 -6.03
C HIS A 117 -10.23 1.82 -6.70
N SER A 118 -9.96 2.31 -7.91
CA SER A 118 -10.87 3.21 -8.63
C SER A 118 -12.18 2.55 -9.05
N HIS A 119 -12.20 1.22 -9.26
CA HIS A 119 -13.36 0.47 -9.74
C HIS A 119 -14.35 0.06 -8.64
N LEU A 120 -14.07 0.38 -7.36
CA LEU A 120 -15.03 0.14 -6.27
C LEU A 120 -16.26 1.03 -6.45
N GLY A 121 -17.45 0.42 -6.32
CA GLY A 121 -18.70 1.16 -6.21
C GLY A 121 -18.75 2.03 -4.97
N ASP A 122 -19.58 3.08 -4.97
CA ASP A 122 -19.65 4.01 -3.85
C ASP A 122 -20.09 3.33 -2.53
N ALA A 123 -21.03 2.38 -2.60
CA ALA A 123 -21.47 1.62 -1.43
C ALA A 123 -20.38 0.74 -0.85
N GLU A 124 -19.65 0.04 -1.71
CA GLU A 124 -18.53 -0.84 -1.33
C GLU A 124 -17.37 -0.02 -0.74
N ARG A 125 -17.02 1.09 -1.39
CA ARG A 125 -16.03 2.03 -0.88
C ARG A 125 -16.43 2.56 0.50
N HIS A 126 -17.68 2.96 0.69
CA HIS A 126 -18.18 3.43 1.98
C HIS A 126 -18.11 2.34 3.06
N HIS A 127 -18.46 1.10 2.73
CA HIS A 127 -18.35 -0.04 3.63
C HIS A 127 -16.88 -0.27 4.07
N HIS A 128 -15.93 -0.31 3.13
CA HIS A 128 -14.51 -0.43 3.46
C HIS A 128 -14.05 0.73 4.36
N TRP A 129 -14.45 1.97 4.06
CA TRP A 129 -14.08 3.12 4.87
C TRP A 129 -14.60 3.04 6.29
N GLN A 130 -15.83 2.59 6.49
CA GLN A 130 -16.39 2.39 7.83
C GLN A 130 -15.60 1.32 8.61
N ARG A 131 -15.34 0.17 8.03
CA ARG A 131 -14.57 -0.91 8.67
C ARG A 131 -13.15 -0.47 9.02
N ILE A 132 -12.50 0.28 8.13
CA ILE A 132 -11.16 0.84 8.41
C ILE A 132 -11.22 1.81 9.59
N ALA A 133 -12.21 2.73 9.60
CA ALA A 133 -12.38 3.72 10.66
C ALA A 133 -12.72 3.10 12.03
N GLN A 134 -13.37 1.93 12.04
CA GLN A 134 -13.68 1.16 13.24
C GLN A 134 -12.51 0.31 13.74
N GLY A 135 -11.40 0.26 12.97
CA GLY A 135 -10.22 -0.53 13.33
C GLY A 135 -10.35 -2.03 13.05
N GLU A 136 -11.39 -2.46 12.32
CA GLU A 136 -11.63 -3.87 11.96
C GLU A 136 -10.68 -4.38 10.87
N VAL A 137 -10.02 -3.45 10.17
CA VAL A 137 -9.09 -3.75 9.09
C VAL A 137 -7.67 -3.50 9.57
N GLN A 138 -6.80 -4.48 9.40
CA GLN A 138 -5.39 -4.43 9.80
C GLN A 138 -4.52 -3.82 8.71
N VAL A 139 -4.75 -4.19 7.44
CA VAL A 139 -3.94 -3.80 6.30
C VAL A 139 -4.80 -3.22 5.19
N ILE A 140 -4.49 -2.01 4.78
CA ILE A 140 -5.15 -1.33 3.69
C ILE A 140 -4.22 -1.35 2.48
N VAL A 141 -4.57 -2.09 1.44
CA VAL A 141 -3.84 -2.13 0.18
C VAL A 141 -4.62 -1.33 -0.86
N GLY A 142 -3.98 -0.43 -1.56
CA GLY A 142 -4.73 0.32 -2.56
C GLY A 142 -3.89 1.25 -3.44
N ALA A 143 -4.56 1.84 -4.40
CA ALA A 143 -3.98 2.84 -5.28
C ALA A 143 -3.81 4.18 -4.54
N ARG A 144 -3.40 5.19 -5.27
CA ARG A 144 -3.12 6.55 -4.79
C ARG A 144 -4.06 7.08 -3.72
N SER A 145 -5.39 6.94 -3.90
CA SER A 145 -6.39 7.49 -2.98
C SER A 145 -6.45 6.78 -1.62
N ALA A 146 -5.91 5.56 -1.52
CA ALA A 146 -5.85 4.83 -0.26
C ALA A 146 -4.98 5.55 0.80
N VAL A 147 -4.13 6.50 0.38
CA VAL A 147 -3.37 7.36 1.30
C VAL A 147 -4.27 8.12 2.28
N PHE A 148 -5.55 8.32 1.98
CA PHE A 148 -6.52 9.00 2.84
C PHE A 148 -7.36 8.06 3.70
N ALA A 149 -7.14 6.75 3.67
CA ALA A 149 -7.90 5.79 4.46
C ALA A 149 -7.94 6.19 5.94
N PRO A 150 -9.11 6.16 6.60
CA PRO A 150 -9.29 6.68 7.96
C PRO A 150 -8.79 5.68 9.01
N THR A 151 -7.48 5.55 9.13
CA THR A 151 -6.81 4.64 10.07
C THR A 151 -6.62 5.29 11.44
N PRO A 152 -7.41 4.93 12.47
CA PRO A 152 -7.27 5.49 13.81
C PRO A 152 -5.97 5.07 14.51
N GLN A 153 -5.45 3.89 14.17
CA GLN A 153 -4.25 3.30 14.76
C GLN A 153 -3.15 3.11 13.71
N LEU A 154 -2.87 4.14 12.92
CA LEU A 154 -1.80 4.06 11.92
C LEU A 154 -0.46 3.69 12.56
N GLY A 155 0.24 2.69 12.00
CA GLY A 155 1.54 2.22 12.44
C GLY A 155 2.63 2.27 11.38
N LEU A 156 2.24 2.16 10.11
CA LEU A 156 3.18 2.14 8.99
C LEU A 156 2.50 2.61 7.70
N ILE A 157 3.22 3.34 6.88
CA ILE A 157 2.85 3.58 5.48
C ILE A 157 3.95 3.02 4.58
N VAL A 158 3.55 2.25 3.58
CA VAL A 158 4.43 1.74 2.52
C VAL A 158 3.96 2.30 1.18
N ILE A 159 4.88 2.74 0.34
CA ILE A 159 4.63 3.06 -1.07
C ILE A 159 5.55 2.17 -1.90
N ASP A 160 4.98 1.17 -2.56
CA ASP A 160 5.72 0.31 -3.48
C ASP A 160 5.78 0.97 -4.87
N GLU A 161 6.90 0.77 -5.57
CA GLU A 161 7.22 1.42 -6.85
C GLU A 161 7.00 2.95 -6.79
N GLU A 162 7.62 3.62 -5.79
CA GLU A 162 7.39 5.04 -5.46
C GLU A 162 7.65 6.01 -6.61
N HIS A 163 8.39 5.54 -7.62
CA HIS A 163 8.71 6.30 -8.83
C HIS A 163 7.54 6.43 -9.82
N GLU A 164 6.48 5.64 -9.62
CA GLU A 164 5.34 5.62 -10.53
C GLU A 164 4.58 6.94 -10.57
N THR A 165 4.39 7.46 -11.78
CA THR A 165 3.72 8.75 -12.02
C THR A 165 2.24 8.73 -11.64
N THR A 166 1.62 7.56 -11.57
CA THR A 166 0.22 7.37 -11.17
C THR A 166 -0.08 7.80 -9.74
N PHE A 167 0.95 7.98 -8.91
CA PHE A 167 0.78 8.55 -7.57
C PHE A 167 0.52 10.06 -7.56
N LYS A 168 0.60 10.74 -8.71
CA LYS A 168 0.23 12.14 -8.88
C LYS A 168 -1.21 12.28 -9.35
N GLN A 169 -2.00 13.07 -8.63
CA GLN A 169 -3.36 13.48 -9.03
C GLN A 169 -3.28 14.75 -9.87
N GLU A 170 -3.63 14.68 -11.13
CA GLU A 170 -3.59 15.82 -12.05
C GLU A 170 -4.86 16.68 -12.00
N THR A 171 -6.01 16.06 -11.67
CA THR A 171 -7.30 16.74 -11.54
C THR A 171 -7.47 17.33 -10.13
N THR A 172 -8.32 18.33 -9.98
CA THR A 172 -8.63 18.95 -8.69
C THR A 172 -9.43 18.00 -7.77
N PRO A 173 -9.03 17.86 -6.50
CA PRO A 173 -7.87 18.46 -5.84
C PRO A 173 -6.54 17.81 -6.27
N ARG A 174 -5.56 18.63 -6.65
CA ARG A 174 -4.24 18.12 -7.07
C ARG A 174 -3.40 17.74 -5.85
N TYR A 175 -2.79 16.57 -5.87
CA TYR A 175 -1.85 16.12 -4.83
C TYR A 175 -0.93 15.03 -5.36
N HIS A 176 0.14 14.77 -4.63
CA HIS A 176 1.01 13.62 -4.84
C HIS A 176 0.92 12.73 -3.61
N ALA A 177 0.58 11.43 -3.80
CA ALA A 177 0.39 10.50 -2.68
C ALA A 177 1.61 10.39 -1.77
N ARG A 178 2.84 10.43 -2.32
CA ARG A 178 4.09 10.43 -1.55
C ARG A 178 4.17 11.63 -0.59
N ALA A 179 3.82 12.83 -1.05
CA ALA A 179 3.83 14.02 -0.19
C ALA A 179 2.79 13.93 0.94
N VAL A 180 1.58 13.44 0.61
CA VAL A 180 0.53 13.21 1.61
C VAL A 180 0.95 12.12 2.59
N ALA A 181 1.51 11.00 2.12
CA ALA A 181 1.98 9.89 2.95
C ALA A 181 3.07 10.36 3.92
N ARG A 182 4.06 11.14 3.44
CA ARG A 182 5.12 11.73 4.27
C ARG A 182 4.52 12.60 5.38
N LYS A 183 3.60 13.49 5.02
CA LYS A 183 2.95 14.36 6.01
C LYS A 183 2.10 13.59 7.02
N ARG A 184 1.36 12.58 6.57
CA ARG A 184 0.58 11.70 7.47
C ARG A 184 1.47 10.92 8.42
N ALA A 185 2.54 10.30 7.90
CA ALA A 185 3.49 9.54 8.70
C ALA A 185 4.19 10.42 9.75
N GLU A 186 4.58 11.64 9.36
CA GLU A 186 5.14 12.65 10.26
C GLU A 186 4.17 13.01 11.40
N LEU A 187 2.91 13.35 11.06
CA LEU A 187 1.88 13.71 12.03
C LEU A 187 1.51 12.55 12.97
N ALA A 188 1.56 11.31 12.47
CA ALA A 188 1.26 10.12 13.27
C ALA A 188 2.48 9.59 14.05
N GLY A 189 3.68 10.12 13.81
CA GLY A 189 4.92 9.63 14.42
C GLY A 189 5.24 8.20 14.00
N VAL A 190 5.06 7.85 12.72
CA VAL A 190 5.25 6.48 12.21
C VAL A 190 6.22 6.45 11.03
N PRO A 191 6.89 5.33 10.77
CA PRO A 191 7.75 5.20 9.62
C PRO A 191 6.98 5.24 8.28
N LEU A 192 7.65 5.78 7.25
CA LEU A 192 7.24 5.72 5.85
C LEU A 192 8.31 4.94 5.07
N VAL A 193 7.93 3.86 4.42
CA VAL A 193 8.82 3.10 3.54
C VAL A 193 8.48 3.40 2.09
N LEU A 194 9.48 3.86 1.35
CA LEU A 194 9.43 4.09 -0.10
C LEU A 194 10.20 2.99 -0.79
N GLY A 195 9.55 2.12 -1.54
CA GLY A 195 10.18 1.02 -2.25
C GLY A 195 10.30 1.28 -3.74
N SER A 196 11.47 1.04 -4.30
CA SER A 196 11.69 1.14 -5.74
C SER A 196 12.96 0.41 -6.19
N ALA A 197 12.94 -0.08 -7.42
CA ALA A 197 14.16 -0.50 -8.14
C ALA A 197 14.85 0.70 -8.81
N THR A 198 14.09 1.73 -9.16
CA THR A 198 14.51 2.93 -9.87
C THR A 198 13.96 4.17 -9.16
N PRO A 199 14.51 4.52 -7.97
CA PRO A 199 13.97 5.62 -7.17
C PRO A 199 13.92 6.94 -7.92
N MET A 200 12.95 7.79 -7.58
CA MET A 200 12.94 9.17 -8.07
C MET A 200 14.18 9.93 -7.58
N LEU A 201 14.66 10.88 -8.39
CA LEU A 201 15.82 11.68 -8.06
C LEU A 201 15.68 12.41 -6.72
N GLU A 202 14.49 12.91 -6.42
CA GLU A 202 14.21 13.59 -5.15
C GLU A 202 14.33 12.65 -3.94
N SER A 203 13.84 11.40 -4.06
CA SER A 203 13.94 10.41 -3.00
C SER A 203 15.38 9.95 -2.82
N TRP A 204 16.10 9.77 -3.93
CA TRP A 204 17.52 9.42 -3.90
C TRP A 204 18.36 10.53 -3.25
N LEU A 205 18.19 11.77 -3.69
CA LEU A 205 18.90 12.92 -3.12
C LEU A 205 18.58 13.11 -1.62
N ALA A 206 17.31 12.90 -1.21
CA ALA A 206 16.95 12.97 0.20
C ALA A 206 17.69 11.90 1.03
N ALA A 207 17.88 10.69 0.47
CA ALA A 207 18.64 9.63 1.11
C ALA A 207 20.15 9.94 1.15
N GLU A 208 20.72 10.44 0.07
CA GLU A 208 22.16 10.85 0.03
C GLU A 208 22.46 11.98 1.04
N ASN A 209 21.55 12.93 1.19
CA ASN A 209 21.69 14.03 2.14
C ASN A 209 21.37 13.63 3.59
N GLY A 210 21.01 12.38 3.87
CA GLY A 210 20.66 11.88 5.20
C GLY A 210 19.29 12.33 5.73
N HIS A 211 18.48 13.01 4.90
CA HIS A 211 17.08 13.33 5.25
C HIS A 211 16.22 12.07 5.32
N ASP A 212 16.40 11.15 4.38
CA ASP A 212 15.80 9.83 4.38
C ASP A 212 16.88 8.77 4.67
N LYS A 213 16.51 7.60 5.17
CA LYS A 213 17.45 6.49 5.38
C LYS A 213 17.46 5.59 4.16
N LEU A 214 18.63 5.35 3.57
CA LEU A 214 18.76 4.40 2.49
C LEU A 214 18.90 2.97 3.03
N LEU A 215 18.08 2.06 2.54
CA LEU A 215 18.16 0.62 2.73
C LEU A 215 18.37 -0.04 1.37
N SER A 216 19.34 -0.92 1.23
CA SER A 216 19.73 -1.48 -0.07
C SER A 216 19.55 -2.99 -0.11
N LEU A 217 18.90 -3.48 -1.17
CA LEU A 217 18.75 -4.90 -1.50
C LEU A 217 19.37 -5.15 -2.88
N PRO A 218 20.70 -5.29 -2.97
CA PRO A 218 21.41 -5.29 -4.24
C PRO A 218 21.22 -6.57 -5.05
N THR A 219 20.85 -7.69 -4.38
CA THR A 219 20.80 -9.01 -5.00
C THR A 219 19.35 -9.47 -5.22
N ARG A 220 19.15 -10.30 -6.24
CA ARG A 220 17.88 -11.02 -6.44
C ARG A 220 17.79 -12.21 -5.51
N ILE A 221 16.57 -12.60 -5.16
CA ILE A 221 16.31 -13.86 -4.47
C ILE A 221 16.83 -15.02 -5.35
N ASP A 222 17.51 -15.98 -4.72
CA ASP A 222 18.11 -17.17 -5.36
C ASP A 222 19.22 -16.82 -6.39
N ASP A 223 19.87 -15.66 -6.28
CA ASP A 223 20.94 -15.20 -7.21
C ASP A 223 20.56 -15.34 -8.70
N ARG A 224 19.29 -15.23 -9.02
CA ARG A 224 18.80 -15.37 -10.39
C ARG A 224 19.46 -14.38 -11.33
N PRO A 225 20.10 -14.86 -12.42
CA PRO A 225 20.77 -13.96 -13.35
C PRO A 225 19.77 -13.01 -14.03
N MET A 226 20.27 -11.86 -14.46
CA MET A 226 19.50 -10.96 -15.32
C MET A 226 19.27 -11.66 -16.67
N PRO A 227 18.10 -11.44 -17.31
CA PRO A 227 17.89 -11.96 -18.66
C PRO A 227 18.94 -11.37 -19.60
N PRO A 228 19.44 -12.15 -20.57
CA PRO A 228 20.40 -11.66 -21.54
C PRO A 228 19.76 -10.55 -22.39
N VAL A 229 20.48 -9.46 -22.58
CA VAL A 229 20.04 -8.34 -23.43
C VAL A 229 20.79 -8.44 -24.76
N THR A 230 20.03 -8.56 -25.86
CA THR A 230 20.57 -8.52 -27.22
C THR A 230 20.16 -7.22 -27.88
N LEU A 231 21.16 -6.46 -28.35
CA LEU A 231 20.88 -5.27 -29.15
C LEU A 231 20.62 -5.72 -30.60
N VAL A 232 19.44 -5.38 -31.13
CA VAL A 232 19.09 -5.61 -32.52
C VAL A 232 19.07 -4.27 -33.24
N ASP A 233 19.96 -4.11 -34.21
CA ASP A 233 19.92 -2.96 -35.13
C ASP A 233 18.81 -3.20 -36.15
N THR A 234 17.80 -2.33 -36.17
CA THR A 234 16.65 -2.40 -37.07
C THR A 234 16.76 -1.46 -38.28
N ARG A 235 17.93 -0.93 -38.54
CA ARG A 235 18.20 -0.10 -39.73
C ARG A 235 18.33 -0.92 -40.98
#